data_241d971c562409f5614b06249827de88
#
_entry.id   241d971c562409f5614b06249827de88
#
_cell.length_a   1.000
_cell.length_b   1.000
_cell.length_c   1.000
_cell.angle_alpha   90.00
_cell.angle_beta   90.00
_cell.angle_gamma   90.00
#
_symmetry.space_group_name_H-M   'P 1'
#
loop_
_entity.id
_entity.type
_entity.pdbx_description
1 polymer ?
#
loop_
_entity_poly.entity_id
_entity_poly.type
_entity_poly.pdbx_seq_one_letter_code
_entity_poly.pdbx_strand_id
1 'polypeptide(L)'
;TSTANDGQPDDITITEDGEIDLSDLPGTTAITVDSDNTITNDGEILAEDTDYVTAIAVRTGTTTGITHTGSIELSEDYDREDEDDDDDVDGPLAIGTNRVGIDVENGGTITGNILLDHGSTLYIEGNDSAGVRIGSALDGDYTQQGTISVIGDNALGLSLEDDVASDVLISGAITVQGENASAVTIDGDVSGNVTIESSISSTGFTSTSSSNYIAPVYIDDDTEAVEDRRDADDLYDNANGVRITGSLGQGLLINGAVDDFTSEEDEDDELDNLPALEESDFFNL
;
A
#
# COMPACT_ATOMS: atom_id res chain seq x y z
N THR A 1 -21.46 5.11 11.74
CA THR A 1 -22.79 4.92 11.10
C THR A 1 -23.95 4.84 12.10
N SER A 2 -23.72 4.34 13.33
CA SER A 2 -24.81 4.10 14.31
C SER A 2 -25.59 5.38 14.70
N THR A 3 -25.05 6.56 14.47
CA THR A 3 -25.68 7.85 14.81
C THR A 3 -25.74 8.81 13.62
N ALA A 4 -25.60 8.32 12.40
CA ALA A 4 -25.44 9.13 11.18
C ALA A 4 -26.67 10.00 10.86
N ASN A 5 -27.87 9.55 11.24
CA ASN A 5 -29.14 10.24 10.96
C ASN A 5 -29.85 10.64 12.26
N ASP A 6 -29.57 11.84 12.76
CA ASP A 6 -30.16 12.39 13.99
C ASP A 6 -30.10 11.43 15.19
N GLY A 7 -29.01 10.70 15.33
CA GLY A 7 -28.81 9.70 16.38
C GLY A 7 -29.40 8.32 16.08
N GLN A 8 -29.75 8.06 14.84
CA GLN A 8 -30.19 6.74 14.37
C GLN A 8 -29.17 6.21 13.35
N PRO A 9 -29.05 4.87 13.19
CA PRO A 9 -28.21 4.28 12.16
C PRO A 9 -28.66 4.67 10.75
N ASP A 10 -27.71 4.99 9.89
CA ASP A 10 -27.94 5.23 8.46
C ASP A 10 -26.68 5.00 7.65
N ASP A 11 -26.82 4.87 6.34
CA ASP A 11 -25.74 4.82 5.38
C ASP A 11 -25.03 6.18 5.32
N ILE A 12 -23.75 6.18 4.95
CA ILE A 12 -22.98 7.40 4.73
C ILE A 12 -22.57 7.46 3.26
N THR A 13 -22.87 8.59 2.63
CA THR A 13 -22.41 8.91 1.29
C THR A 13 -21.67 10.24 1.31
N ILE A 14 -20.41 10.22 0.90
CA ILE A 14 -19.65 11.42 0.53
C ILE A 14 -19.81 11.55 -0.97
N THR A 15 -20.45 12.61 -1.43
CA THR A 15 -20.67 12.87 -2.85
C THR A 15 -19.41 13.41 -3.51
N GLU A 16 -19.35 13.45 -4.84
CA GLU A 16 -18.20 13.93 -5.62
C GLU A 16 -17.69 15.32 -5.19
N ASP A 17 -18.58 16.21 -4.75
CA ASP A 17 -18.22 17.54 -4.23
C ASP A 17 -18.02 17.54 -2.69
N GLY A 18 -18.14 16.40 -2.04
CA GLY A 18 -18.06 16.27 -0.59
C GLY A 18 -16.62 16.06 -0.11
N GLU A 19 -16.27 16.69 1.01
CA GLU A 19 -14.94 16.64 1.62
C GLU A 19 -15.04 16.41 3.13
N ILE A 20 -14.16 15.56 3.66
CA ILE A 20 -13.93 15.45 5.10
C ILE A 20 -12.45 15.73 5.36
N ASP A 21 -12.16 16.83 6.03
CA ASP A 21 -10.82 17.27 6.39
C ASP A 21 -10.52 16.92 7.86
N LEU A 22 -9.48 16.11 8.08
CA LEU A 22 -8.96 15.71 9.40
C LEU A 22 -7.68 16.45 9.78
N SER A 23 -7.23 17.40 8.98
CA SER A 23 -6.02 18.18 9.29
C SER A 23 -6.14 18.84 10.66
N ASP A 24 -5.05 18.87 11.44
CA ASP A 24 -5.05 19.35 12.83
C ASP A 24 -5.91 18.55 13.84
N LEU A 25 -6.39 17.35 13.46
CA LEU A 25 -7.24 16.50 14.32
C LEU A 25 -6.57 15.14 14.61
N PRO A 26 -5.40 15.09 15.26
CA PRO A 26 -4.69 13.85 15.50
C PRO A 26 -5.51 12.86 16.34
N GLY A 27 -5.35 11.58 16.04
CA GLY A 27 -6.07 10.51 16.73
C GLY A 27 -7.55 10.41 16.36
N THR A 28 -7.97 10.95 15.21
CA THR A 28 -9.38 10.93 14.78
C THR A 28 -9.63 9.98 13.62
N THR A 29 -10.91 9.69 13.44
CA THR A 29 -11.44 8.87 12.34
C THR A 29 -12.52 9.65 11.62
N ALA A 30 -12.45 9.76 10.28
CA ALA A 30 -13.48 10.46 9.51
C ALA A 30 -14.81 9.72 9.56
N ILE A 31 -14.82 8.43 9.24
CA ILE A 31 -16.01 7.59 9.23
C ILE A 31 -15.79 6.34 10.09
N THR A 32 -16.66 6.16 11.10
CA THR A 32 -16.72 4.90 11.86
C THR A 32 -17.96 4.11 11.45
N VAL A 33 -17.75 2.89 10.95
CA VAL A 33 -18.81 1.94 10.64
C VAL A 33 -19.01 1.03 11.87
N ASP A 34 -20.04 1.32 12.64
CA ASP A 34 -20.38 0.64 13.92
C ASP A 34 -21.83 0.14 13.96
N SER A 35 -22.45 0.01 12.79
CA SER A 35 -23.78 -0.54 12.55
C SER A 35 -23.89 -1.14 11.15
N ASP A 36 -24.96 -1.89 10.89
CA ASP A 36 -25.19 -2.58 9.62
C ASP A 36 -25.62 -1.60 8.51
N ASN A 37 -24.69 -0.75 8.10
CA ASN A 37 -24.90 0.31 7.13
C ASN A 37 -23.74 0.36 6.12
N THR A 38 -24.02 0.89 4.94
CA THR A 38 -23.04 0.97 3.85
C THR A 38 -22.33 2.33 3.80
N ILE A 39 -21.14 2.32 3.21
CA ILE A 39 -20.35 3.53 2.94
C ILE A 39 -20.16 3.65 1.43
N THR A 40 -20.45 4.84 0.91
CA THR A 40 -20.08 5.26 -0.43
C THR A 40 -19.24 6.51 -0.33
N ASN A 41 -18.00 6.46 -0.78
CA ASN A 41 -17.13 7.63 -0.86
C ASN A 41 -16.80 7.92 -2.33
N ASP A 42 -17.53 8.90 -2.90
CA ASP A 42 -17.28 9.44 -4.24
C ASP A 42 -16.50 10.77 -4.16
N GLY A 43 -16.33 11.33 -2.97
CA GLY A 43 -15.64 12.59 -2.69
C GLY A 43 -14.24 12.40 -2.11
N GLU A 44 -13.86 13.29 -1.21
CA GLU A 44 -12.53 13.37 -0.65
C GLU A 44 -12.51 13.19 0.87
N ILE A 45 -11.55 12.41 1.37
CA ILE A 45 -11.17 12.39 2.78
C ILE A 45 -9.70 12.72 2.83
N LEU A 46 -9.34 13.79 3.55
CA LEU A 46 -7.96 14.26 3.62
C LEU A 46 -7.49 14.52 5.04
N ALA A 47 -6.18 14.46 5.23
CA ALA A 47 -5.45 14.95 6.37
C ALA A 47 -4.05 15.36 5.94
N GLU A 48 -3.62 16.55 6.29
CA GLU A 48 -2.25 17.02 6.09
C GLU A 48 -1.55 17.17 7.44
N ASP A 49 -0.30 16.76 7.54
CA ASP A 49 0.54 16.87 8.74
C ASP A 49 -0.10 16.33 10.03
N THR A 50 -0.95 15.32 9.92
CA THR A 50 -1.73 14.83 11.05
C THR A 50 -1.54 13.34 11.26
N ASP A 51 -1.07 12.98 12.45
CA ASP A 51 -0.78 11.60 12.82
C ASP A 51 -1.96 10.87 13.47
N TYR A 52 -1.90 9.53 13.45
CA TYR A 52 -2.91 8.64 14.06
C TYR A 52 -4.31 8.89 13.52
N VAL A 53 -4.43 9.14 12.22
CA VAL A 53 -5.72 9.34 11.55
C VAL A 53 -6.13 8.11 10.76
N THR A 54 -7.45 7.87 10.73
CA THR A 54 -8.06 6.82 9.92
C THR A 54 -9.19 7.42 9.09
N ALA A 55 -9.17 7.21 7.79
CA ALA A 55 -10.26 7.72 6.96
C ALA A 55 -11.55 6.92 7.18
N ILE A 56 -11.52 5.58 7.04
CA ILE A 56 -12.69 4.73 7.25
C ILE A 56 -12.31 3.60 8.22
N ALA A 57 -12.92 3.57 9.40
CA ALA A 57 -12.77 2.49 10.36
C ALA A 57 -14.04 1.64 10.45
N VAL A 58 -13.90 0.32 10.33
CA VAL A 58 -15.00 -0.65 10.42
C VAL A 58 -14.88 -1.48 11.68
N ARG A 59 -15.92 -1.47 12.48
CA ARG A 59 -16.04 -2.31 13.68
C ARG A 59 -16.36 -3.76 13.30
N THR A 60 -15.73 -4.69 13.97
CA THR A 60 -16.00 -6.11 13.79
C THR A 60 -17.47 -6.45 14.12
N GLY A 61 -18.01 -7.44 13.44
CA GLY A 61 -19.39 -7.91 13.65
C GLY A 61 -20.47 -7.12 12.92
N THR A 62 -20.08 -6.17 12.03
CA THR A 62 -21.03 -5.42 11.21
C THR A 62 -21.30 -6.09 9.87
N THR A 63 -22.51 -5.86 9.33
CA THR A 63 -22.86 -6.16 7.95
C THR A 63 -22.76 -4.86 7.16
N THR A 64 -21.71 -4.72 6.35
CA THR A 64 -21.43 -3.46 5.66
C THR A 64 -20.78 -3.69 4.29
N GLY A 65 -21.08 -2.84 3.32
CA GLY A 65 -20.33 -2.69 2.08
C GLY A 65 -19.61 -1.36 2.06
N ILE A 66 -18.40 -1.36 1.53
CA ILE A 66 -17.63 -0.13 1.26
C ILE A 66 -17.47 -0.02 -0.24
N THR A 67 -17.89 1.10 -0.81
CA THR A 67 -17.59 1.50 -2.19
C THR A 67 -16.83 2.81 -2.17
N HIS A 68 -15.62 2.79 -2.67
CA HIS A 68 -14.75 3.96 -2.75
C HIS A 68 -14.41 4.24 -4.21
N THR A 69 -14.82 5.40 -4.72
CA THR A 69 -14.58 5.88 -6.08
C THR A 69 -13.84 7.22 -6.09
N GLY A 70 -13.77 7.90 -4.96
CA GLY A 70 -13.13 9.20 -4.77
C GLY A 70 -11.66 9.11 -4.35
N SER A 71 -11.24 10.01 -3.47
CA SER A 71 -9.88 10.06 -2.95
C SER A 71 -9.81 9.94 -1.42
N ILE A 72 -8.75 9.30 -0.95
CA ILE A 72 -8.28 9.36 0.43
C ILE A 72 -6.83 9.82 0.36
N GLU A 73 -6.52 10.98 0.94
CA GLU A 73 -5.19 11.58 0.95
C GLU A 73 -4.78 11.92 2.39
N LEU A 74 -3.84 11.15 2.93
CA LEU A 74 -3.29 11.35 4.26
C LEU A 74 -1.79 11.65 4.10
N SER A 75 -1.48 12.91 3.89
CA SER A 75 -0.16 13.37 3.44
C SER A 75 0.58 14.18 4.49
N GLU A 76 1.79 14.59 4.16
CA GLU A 76 2.59 15.51 4.95
C GLU A 76 3.31 16.51 4.07
N ASP A 77 3.48 17.75 4.57
CA ASP A 77 4.30 18.79 3.94
C ASP A 77 5.76 18.64 4.41
N TYR A 78 6.38 17.53 4.02
CA TYR A 78 7.76 17.20 4.36
C TYR A 78 8.62 17.16 3.11
N ASP A 79 9.59 18.05 3.06
CA ASP A 79 10.61 18.06 1.99
C ASP A 79 11.69 17.02 2.34
N ARG A 80 11.77 15.97 1.53
CA ARG A 80 12.82 14.95 1.65
C ARG A 80 14.14 15.56 1.23
N GLU A 81 15.16 15.36 2.04
CA GLU A 81 16.50 15.97 1.81
C GLU A 81 17.43 14.95 1.14
N ASP A 82 18.20 15.43 0.19
CA ASP A 82 19.41 14.81 -0.36
C ASP A 82 20.57 15.46 0.41
N GLU A 83 21.18 14.72 1.36
CA GLU A 83 22.18 15.27 2.29
C GLU A 83 23.59 15.29 1.67
N ASP A 84 23.84 14.45 0.67
CA ASP A 84 25.15 14.27 0.05
C ASP A 84 25.26 14.73 -1.41
N ASP A 85 24.17 15.29 -1.96
CA ASP A 85 24.08 15.87 -3.31
C ASP A 85 24.30 14.81 -4.43
N ASP A 86 23.80 13.57 -4.26
CA ASP A 86 23.94 12.48 -5.24
C ASP A 86 22.68 12.24 -6.11
N ASP A 87 21.72 13.17 -6.03
CA ASP A 87 20.44 13.18 -6.75
C ASP A 87 19.42 12.14 -6.27
N ASP A 88 19.61 11.51 -5.10
CA ASP A 88 18.57 10.74 -4.44
C ASP A 88 18.20 11.31 -3.05
N VAL A 89 17.39 10.62 -2.31
CA VAL A 89 16.89 11.10 -1.02
C VAL A 89 17.39 10.20 0.09
N ASP A 90 18.19 10.74 1.00
CA ASP A 90 18.80 10.01 2.12
C ASP A 90 17.81 9.56 3.18
N GLY A 91 16.59 10.03 3.11
CA GLY A 91 15.54 9.72 4.08
C GLY A 91 15.51 10.70 5.27
N PRO A 92 14.60 10.54 6.23
CA PRO A 92 13.51 9.57 6.18
C PRO A 92 12.52 9.84 5.04
N LEU A 93 11.88 8.80 4.53
CA LEU A 93 10.86 8.93 3.48
C LEU A 93 9.59 9.61 3.97
N ALA A 94 9.29 9.44 5.25
CA ALA A 94 8.19 10.09 5.95
C ALA A 94 8.54 10.32 7.42
N ILE A 95 8.04 11.39 8.01
CA ILE A 95 8.21 11.72 9.43
C ILE A 95 6.93 11.49 10.24
N GLY A 96 5.78 11.58 9.61
CA GLY A 96 4.48 11.27 10.23
C GLY A 96 4.28 9.77 10.44
N THR A 97 3.22 9.38 11.17
CA THR A 97 3.02 7.99 11.55
C THR A 97 1.56 7.60 11.72
N ASN A 98 1.27 6.28 11.53
CA ASN A 98 -0.03 5.69 11.83
C ASN A 98 -1.21 6.36 11.10
N ARG A 99 -1.11 6.53 9.81
CA ARG A 99 -2.16 7.00 8.93
C ARG A 99 -2.75 5.81 8.16
N VAL A 100 -4.06 5.62 8.24
CA VAL A 100 -4.71 4.45 7.64
C VAL A 100 -5.89 4.88 6.78
N GLY A 101 -5.90 4.44 5.52
CA GLY A 101 -7.01 4.73 4.62
C GLY A 101 -8.28 3.97 5.02
N ILE A 102 -8.27 2.65 4.95
CA ILE A 102 -9.39 1.80 5.37
C ILE A 102 -8.88 0.80 6.40
N ASP A 103 -9.46 0.81 7.60
CA ASP A 103 -9.10 -0.05 8.72
C ASP A 103 -10.30 -0.88 9.19
N VAL A 104 -10.23 -2.19 9.02
CA VAL A 104 -11.17 -3.13 9.62
C VAL A 104 -10.55 -3.69 10.89
N GLU A 105 -11.16 -3.44 12.04
CA GLU A 105 -10.65 -3.87 13.34
C GLU A 105 -10.41 -5.38 13.42
N ASN A 106 -9.43 -5.76 14.24
CA ASN A 106 -9.10 -7.16 14.48
C ASN A 106 -10.21 -7.92 15.22
N GLY A 107 -10.40 -9.16 14.81
CA GLY A 107 -11.20 -10.18 15.48
C GLY A 107 -12.69 -10.12 15.14
N GLY A 108 -13.29 -11.27 14.95
CA GLY A 108 -14.67 -11.43 14.53
C GLY A 108 -14.81 -11.52 13.00
N THR A 109 -15.94 -11.10 12.48
CA THR A 109 -16.25 -11.18 11.04
C THR A 109 -16.99 -9.93 10.62
N ILE A 110 -16.66 -9.38 9.46
CA ILE A 110 -17.52 -8.42 8.75
C ILE A 110 -18.18 -9.13 7.56
N THR A 111 -19.43 -8.77 7.26
CA THR A 111 -20.17 -9.34 6.13
C THR A 111 -20.46 -8.26 5.10
N GLY A 112 -20.02 -8.48 3.86
CA GLY A 112 -20.20 -7.57 2.73
C GLY A 112 -18.92 -7.34 1.96
N ASN A 113 -19.02 -6.61 0.85
CA ASN A 113 -17.91 -6.42 -0.08
C ASN A 113 -17.18 -5.13 0.19
N ILE A 114 -15.87 -5.13 -0.07
CA ILE A 114 -15.02 -3.93 -0.09
C ILE A 114 -14.57 -3.70 -1.52
N LEU A 115 -14.97 -2.57 -2.09
CA LEU A 115 -14.67 -2.17 -3.46
C LEU A 115 -13.94 -0.81 -3.47
N LEU A 116 -12.71 -0.82 -3.95
CA LEU A 116 -12.00 0.36 -4.42
C LEU A 116 -12.14 0.38 -5.93
N ASP A 117 -13.07 1.17 -6.45
CA ASP A 117 -13.47 1.15 -7.86
C ASP A 117 -12.46 1.90 -8.74
N HIS A 118 -12.60 1.77 -10.04
CA HIS A 118 -11.74 2.45 -11.01
C HIS A 118 -11.70 3.97 -10.80
N GLY A 119 -10.49 4.50 -10.79
CA GLY A 119 -10.23 5.94 -10.60
C GLY A 119 -10.18 6.37 -9.15
N SER A 120 -10.50 5.50 -8.18
CA SER A 120 -10.26 5.81 -6.78
C SER A 120 -8.76 5.84 -6.46
N THR A 121 -8.39 6.68 -5.49
CA THR A 121 -7.01 6.83 -5.03
C THR A 121 -6.92 6.77 -3.51
N LEU A 122 -5.94 6.02 -3.02
CA LEU A 122 -5.45 6.11 -1.66
C LEU A 122 -4.00 6.56 -1.75
N TYR A 123 -3.69 7.76 -1.24
CA TYR A 123 -2.33 8.28 -1.12
C TYR A 123 -2.02 8.53 0.35
N ILE A 124 -1.02 7.85 0.87
CA ILE A 124 -0.72 7.88 2.29
C ILE A 124 0.78 8.03 2.48
N GLU A 125 1.18 9.04 3.24
CA GLU A 125 2.55 9.25 3.70
C GLU A 125 2.59 9.09 5.22
N GLY A 126 3.53 8.30 5.70
CA GLY A 126 3.73 8.09 7.13
C GLY A 126 4.28 6.71 7.44
N ASN A 127 5.12 6.63 8.47
CA ASN A 127 5.65 5.39 9.01
C ASN A 127 4.55 4.57 9.69
N ASP A 128 4.66 3.25 9.71
CA ASP A 128 3.65 2.36 10.32
C ASP A 128 2.23 2.59 9.77
N SER A 129 2.11 3.01 8.53
CA SER A 129 0.87 3.42 7.88
C SER A 129 0.36 2.37 6.89
N ALA A 130 -0.93 2.46 6.52
CA ALA A 130 -1.52 1.47 5.63
C ALA A 130 -2.56 2.08 4.67
N GLY A 131 -2.58 1.60 3.43
CA GLY A 131 -3.67 1.88 2.51
C GLY A 131 -4.97 1.21 2.96
N VAL A 132 -4.96 -0.12 2.98
CA VAL A 132 -6.09 -0.95 3.46
C VAL A 132 -5.57 -2.03 4.40
N ARG A 133 -6.15 -2.10 5.60
CA ARG A 133 -5.88 -3.15 6.57
C ARG A 133 -7.19 -3.84 6.98
N ILE A 134 -7.27 -5.15 6.79
CA ILE A 134 -8.42 -5.96 7.15
C ILE A 134 -8.00 -6.97 8.21
N GLY A 135 -8.29 -6.64 9.48
CA GLY A 135 -7.92 -7.45 10.64
C GLY A 135 -8.98 -8.47 11.07
N SER A 136 -10.18 -8.45 10.51
CA SER A 136 -11.26 -9.40 10.76
C SER A 136 -11.48 -10.30 9.56
N ALA A 137 -12.09 -11.46 9.77
CA ALA A 137 -12.55 -12.29 8.68
C ALA A 137 -13.56 -11.52 7.80
N LEU A 138 -13.40 -11.61 6.48
CA LEU A 138 -14.27 -10.99 5.49
C LEU A 138 -15.20 -12.04 4.86
N ASP A 139 -16.49 -11.98 5.19
CA ASP A 139 -17.54 -12.75 4.50
C ASP A 139 -18.07 -11.93 3.31
N GLY A 140 -17.26 -11.86 2.27
CA GLY A 140 -17.50 -11.09 1.05
C GLY A 140 -16.24 -11.01 0.18
N ASP A 141 -16.37 -10.28 -0.94
CA ASP A 141 -15.29 -10.06 -1.87
C ASP A 141 -14.45 -8.83 -1.47
N TYR A 142 -13.14 -8.91 -1.70
CA TYR A 142 -12.27 -7.75 -1.75
C TYR A 142 -11.91 -7.46 -3.21
N THR A 143 -12.21 -6.25 -3.67
CA THR A 143 -11.91 -5.81 -5.05
C THR A 143 -11.21 -4.46 -5.02
N GLN A 144 -9.99 -4.42 -5.56
CA GLN A 144 -9.20 -3.20 -5.70
C GLN A 144 -8.91 -2.96 -7.19
N GLN A 145 -9.45 -1.86 -7.72
CA GLN A 145 -9.32 -1.43 -9.11
C GLN A 145 -8.75 -0.01 -9.22
N GLY A 146 -8.77 0.73 -8.13
CA GLY A 146 -8.14 2.05 -8.00
C GLY A 146 -6.63 1.95 -7.75
N THR A 147 -6.01 3.04 -7.33
CA THR A 147 -4.58 3.11 -7.02
C THR A 147 -4.37 3.22 -5.51
N ILE A 148 -3.42 2.47 -4.98
CA ILE A 148 -2.92 2.60 -3.61
C ILE A 148 -1.46 2.99 -3.68
N SER A 149 -1.08 4.09 -3.02
CA SER A 149 0.31 4.53 -2.85
C SER A 149 0.56 4.80 -1.38
N VAL A 150 1.55 4.14 -0.80
CA VAL A 150 1.92 4.34 0.60
C VAL A 150 3.42 4.57 0.70
N ILE A 151 3.84 5.61 1.42
CA ILE A 151 5.24 6.00 1.58
C ILE A 151 5.56 6.11 3.07
N GLY A 152 6.57 5.40 3.50
CA GLY A 152 7.07 5.39 4.88
C GLY A 152 7.54 4.00 5.31
N ASP A 153 8.30 3.95 6.38
CA ASP A 153 8.82 2.70 6.93
C ASP A 153 7.70 1.84 7.53
N ASN A 154 7.83 0.52 7.40
CA ASN A 154 6.83 -0.46 7.80
C ASN A 154 5.45 -0.24 7.13
N ALA A 155 5.42 0.43 5.99
CA ALA A 155 4.20 0.76 5.27
C ALA A 155 3.55 -0.49 4.64
N LEU A 156 2.21 -0.49 4.61
CA LEU A 156 1.41 -1.56 4.03
C LEU A 156 0.49 -0.99 2.94
N GLY A 157 0.53 -1.56 1.73
CA GLY A 157 -0.45 -1.23 0.70
C GLY A 157 -1.81 -1.87 1.01
N LEU A 158 -1.88 -3.19 0.96
CA LEU A 158 -3.01 -4.03 1.33
C LEU A 158 -2.56 -5.09 2.32
N SER A 159 -3.24 -5.20 3.46
CA SER A 159 -3.03 -6.27 4.45
C SER A 159 -4.34 -7.00 4.74
N LEU A 160 -4.39 -8.30 4.45
CA LEU A 160 -5.47 -9.22 4.82
C LEU A 160 -4.95 -10.12 5.94
N GLU A 161 -5.29 -9.79 7.19
CA GLU A 161 -4.72 -10.44 8.38
C GLU A 161 -5.53 -11.64 8.86
N ASP A 162 -6.80 -11.77 8.40
CA ASP A 162 -7.71 -12.86 8.73
C ASP A 162 -8.38 -13.41 7.46
N ASP A 163 -9.20 -14.44 7.57
CA ASP A 163 -9.76 -15.21 6.46
C ASP A 163 -10.67 -14.38 5.53
N VAL A 164 -10.58 -14.66 4.23
CA VAL A 164 -11.52 -14.14 3.23
C VAL A 164 -12.35 -15.30 2.65
N ALA A 165 -13.67 -15.23 2.85
CA ALA A 165 -14.57 -16.31 2.46
C ALA A 165 -14.85 -16.38 0.94
N SER A 166 -14.52 -15.32 0.19
CA SER A 166 -14.79 -15.15 -1.24
C SER A 166 -13.52 -14.84 -2.02
N ASP A 167 -13.65 -14.10 -3.13
CA ASP A 167 -12.54 -13.78 -4.03
C ASP A 167 -11.79 -12.51 -3.60
N VAL A 168 -10.50 -12.47 -3.93
CA VAL A 168 -9.63 -11.29 -3.82
C VAL A 168 -9.17 -10.92 -5.22
N LEU A 169 -9.58 -9.74 -5.70
CA LEU A 169 -9.17 -9.19 -6.99
C LEU A 169 -8.35 -7.91 -6.78
N ILE A 170 -7.14 -7.90 -7.31
CA ILE A 170 -6.26 -6.73 -7.38
C ILE A 170 -6.00 -6.42 -8.85
N SER A 171 -6.68 -5.41 -9.40
CA SER A 171 -6.54 -4.98 -10.78
C SER A 171 -6.15 -3.51 -10.92
N GLY A 172 -6.04 -2.78 -9.84
CA GLY A 172 -5.43 -1.46 -9.76
C GLY A 172 -4.00 -1.52 -9.21
N ALA A 173 -3.19 -0.49 -9.47
CA ALA A 173 -1.80 -0.44 -9.03
C ALA A 173 -1.68 -0.31 -7.50
N ILE A 174 -0.70 -0.99 -6.93
CA ILE A 174 -0.29 -0.82 -5.54
C ILE A 174 1.21 -0.53 -5.52
N THR A 175 1.59 0.64 -5.01
CA THR A 175 2.99 1.06 -4.87
C THR A 175 3.27 1.38 -3.42
N VAL A 176 4.31 0.80 -2.86
CA VAL A 176 4.72 1.08 -1.47
C VAL A 176 6.22 1.33 -1.45
N GLN A 177 6.64 2.34 -0.69
CA GLN A 177 8.04 2.72 -0.57
C GLN A 177 8.40 2.94 0.91
N GLY A 178 9.49 2.32 1.35
CA GLY A 178 10.03 2.45 2.70
C GLY A 178 10.70 1.19 3.21
N GLU A 179 11.50 1.31 4.25
CA GLU A 179 12.15 0.17 4.90
C GLU A 179 11.08 -0.79 5.47
N ASN A 180 11.23 -2.09 5.24
CA ASN A 180 10.28 -3.14 5.63
C ASN A 180 8.86 -2.96 5.06
N ALA A 181 8.70 -2.20 4.00
CA ALA A 181 7.41 -1.99 3.35
C ALA A 181 6.86 -3.28 2.72
N SER A 182 5.54 -3.38 2.60
CA SER A 182 4.90 -4.52 1.92
C SER A 182 3.71 -4.05 1.12
N ALA A 183 3.72 -4.30 -0.20
CA ALA A 183 2.62 -3.85 -1.03
C ALA A 183 1.36 -4.70 -0.81
N VAL A 184 1.48 -6.02 -0.76
CA VAL A 184 0.35 -6.92 -0.47
C VAL A 184 0.77 -8.00 0.53
N THR A 185 0.03 -8.14 1.62
CA THR A 185 0.16 -9.26 2.56
C THR A 185 -1.17 -9.98 2.72
N ILE A 186 -1.16 -11.31 2.62
CA ILE A 186 -2.31 -12.18 2.84
C ILE A 186 -1.90 -13.23 3.86
N ASP A 187 -2.27 -13.01 5.12
CA ASP A 187 -1.94 -13.89 6.23
C ASP A 187 -3.07 -14.87 6.56
N GLY A 188 -4.34 -14.50 6.28
CA GLY A 188 -5.50 -15.38 6.42
C GLY A 188 -5.70 -16.31 5.23
N ASP A 189 -6.58 -17.31 5.37
CA ASP A 189 -6.97 -18.22 4.31
C ASP A 189 -7.95 -17.53 3.35
N VAL A 190 -7.75 -17.65 2.03
CA VAL A 190 -8.70 -17.18 1.02
C VAL A 190 -9.43 -18.37 0.41
N SER A 191 -10.76 -18.46 0.63
CA SER A 191 -11.55 -19.58 0.13
C SER A 191 -11.81 -19.54 -1.37
N GLY A 192 -11.82 -18.34 -1.95
CA GLY A 192 -11.96 -18.08 -3.39
C GLY A 192 -10.63 -18.04 -4.14
N ASN A 193 -10.63 -17.30 -5.25
CA ASN A 193 -9.43 -17.04 -6.03
C ASN A 193 -8.73 -15.78 -5.51
N VAL A 194 -7.41 -15.77 -5.58
CA VAL A 194 -6.62 -14.54 -5.54
C VAL A 194 -6.17 -14.23 -6.96
N THR A 195 -6.54 -13.06 -7.47
CA THR A 195 -6.22 -12.63 -8.84
C THR A 195 -5.52 -11.28 -8.79
N ILE A 196 -4.34 -11.19 -9.39
CA ILE A 196 -3.53 -9.98 -9.51
C ILE A 196 -3.38 -9.67 -11.00
N GLU A 197 -3.97 -8.56 -11.45
CA GLU A 197 -4.00 -8.15 -12.87
C GLU A 197 -3.31 -6.80 -13.13
N SER A 198 -2.63 -6.26 -12.12
CA SER A 198 -1.99 -4.95 -12.20
C SER A 198 -0.56 -5.01 -11.69
N SER A 199 0.15 -3.88 -11.79
CA SER A 199 1.47 -3.71 -11.21
C SER A 199 1.38 -3.59 -9.69
N ILE A 200 2.20 -4.39 -9.01
CA ILE A 200 2.43 -4.30 -7.56
C ILE A 200 3.91 -4.06 -7.37
N SER A 201 4.26 -2.95 -6.76
CA SER A 201 5.65 -2.57 -6.50
C SER A 201 5.85 -2.23 -5.04
N SER A 202 6.93 -2.73 -4.47
CA SER A 202 7.39 -2.36 -3.14
C SER A 202 8.90 -2.19 -3.18
N THR A 203 9.39 -1.07 -2.67
CA THR A 203 10.83 -0.78 -2.64
C THR A 203 11.22 -0.16 -1.29
N GLY A 204 12.38 -0.59 -0.76
CA GLY A 204 13.03 0.04 0.37
C GLY A 204 13.94 1.19 -0.03
N PHE A 205 14.15 1.40 -1.33
CA PHE A 205 15.04 2.45 -1.82
C PHE A 205 14.37 3.80 -1.90
N THR A 206 15.16 4.84 -1.69
CA THR A 206 14.82 6.22 -1.99
C THR A 206 15.16 6.58 -3.43
N SER A 207 16.22 6.00 -3.99
CA SER A 207 16.67 6.23 -5.36
C SER A 207 15.68 5.71 -6.39
N THR A 208 15.36 6.54 -7.37
CA THR A 208 14.47 6.20 -8.50
C THR A 208 15.24 5.65 -9.71
N SER A 209 16.58 5.65 -9.69
CA SER A 209 17.38 5.15 -10.78
C SER A 209 18.26 3.97 -10.35
N SER A 210 18.03 2.83 -10.97
CA SER A 210 18.87 1.62 -10.80
C SER A 210 20.20 1.72 -11.55
N SER A 211 20.41 2.79 -12.33
CA SER A 211 21.53 2.91 -13.27
C SER A 211 22.89 3.12 -12.61
N ASN A 212 22.95 3.36 -11.29
CA ASN A 212 24.18 3.79 -10.63
C ASN A 212 24.81 2.76 -9.69
N TYR A 213 24.60 1.47 -9.92
CA TYR A 213 25.50 0.50 -9.32
C TYR A 213 26.88 0.65 -9.98
N ILE A 214 27.66 1.60 -9.52
CA ILE A 214 29.09 1.65 -9.83
C ILE A 214 29.77 0.65 -8.88
N ALA A 215 30.20 -0.47 -9.46
CA ALA A 215 31.11 -1.36 -8.75
C ALA A 215 32.26 -0.55 -8.14
N PRO A 216 32.70 -0.84 -6.90
CA PRO A 216 33.72 -0.05 -6.23
C PRO A 216 34.94 0.12 -7.13
N VAL A 217 35.09 1.28 -7.73
CA VAL A 217 36.29 1.65 -8.45
C VAL A 217 37.33 2.00 -7.40
N TYR A 218 38.47 1.31 -7.43
CA TYR A 218 39.62 1.68 -6.63
C TYR A 218 40.02 3.10 -6.99
N ILE A 219 39.88 4.01 -6.05
CA ILE A 219 40.23 5.42 -6.21
C ILE A 219 41.76 5.49 -6.24
N ASP A 220 42.30 5.94 -7.36
CA ASP A 220 43.65 6.49 -7.42
C ASP A 220 43.57 7.96 -6.91
N ASP A 221 44.53 8.37 -6.13
CA ASP A 221 44.55 9.59 -5.28
C ASP A 221 44.34 10.96 -6.00
N ASP A 222 44.00 10.96 -7.29
CA ASP A 222 43.91 12.16 -8.15
C ASP A 222 42.58 12.30 -8.92
N THR A 223 41.55 11.52 -8.65
CA THR A 223 40.23 11.68 -9.27
C THR A 223 39.24 12.29 -8.27
N GLU A 224 38.59 13.36 -8.69
CA GLU A 224 37.45 13.92 -7.98
C GLU A 224 36.45 12.80 -7.65
N ALA A 225 35.86 12.91 -6.48
CA ALA A 225 34.92 11.90 -5.97
C ALA A 225 33.86 11.54 -7.04
N VAL A 226 33.63 10.29 -7.22
CA VAL A 226 32.46 9.86 -7.97
C VAL A 226 31.25 10.25 -7.13
N GLU A 227 30.60 11.30 -7.53
CA GLU A 227 29.51 11.96 -6.85
C GLU A 227 28.19 11.13 -6.89
N ASP A 228 28.25 9.89 -7.26
CA ASP A 228 27.07 9.09 -7.58
C ASP A 228 27.24 7.69 -6.96
N ARG A 229 27.30 7.61 -5.65
CA ARG A 229 27.39 6.33 -4.93
C ARG A 229 26.14 6.09 -4.14
N ARG A 230 25.49 4.99 -4.44
CA ARG A 230 24.56 4.40 -3.47
C ARG A 230 25.30 4.20 -2.17
N ASP A 231 24.81 4.80 -1.14
CA ASP A 231 25.34 4.70 0.17
C ASP A 231 24.66 3.57 1.00
N ALA A 232 24.76 3.56 2.32
CA ALA A 232 24.31 2.41 3.08
C ALA A 232 22.79 2.38 3.25
N ASP A 233 22.14 3.51 3.23
CA ASP A 233 20.71 3.70 3.37
C ASP A 233 19.94 3.37 2.10
N ASP A 234 20.51 3.59 0.92
CA ASP A 234 19.99 3.10 -0.36
C ASP A 234 19.87 1.57 -0.45
N LEU A 235 20.59 0.87 0.40
CA LEU A 235 20.64 -0.59 0.40
C LEU A 235 19.63 -1.26 1.32
N TYR A 236 18.81 -0.51 2.04
CA TYR A 236 17.75 -1.07 2.87
C TYR A 236 16.58 -1.54 2.02
N ASP A 237 16.65 -2.81 1.64
CA ASP A 237 15.61 -3.47 0.85
C ASP A 237 15.10 -4.71 1.59
N ASN A 238 14.22 -4.51 2.56
CA ASN A 238 13.41 -5.57 3.16
C ASN A 238 11.95 -5.48 2.67
N ALA A 239 11.72 -4.78 1.55
CA ALA A 239 10.41 -4.61 0.98
C ALA A 239 9.88 -5.91 0.36
N ASN A 240 8.56 -6.11 0.41
CA ASN A 240 7.92 -7.27 -0.18
C ASN A 240 6.83 -6.83 -1.16
N GLY A 241 6.92 -7.23 -2.42
CA GLY A 241 5.85 -6.99 -3.38
C GLY A 241 4.57 -7.74 -2.98
N VAL A 242 4.62 -9.06 -2.87
CA VAL A 242 3.49 -9.89 -2.42
C VAL A 242 3.98 -10.95 -1.44
N ARG A 243 3.37 -11.02 -0.27
CA ARG A 243 3.61 -12.05 0.74
C ARG A 243 2.30 -12.77 1.07
N ILE A 244 2.27 -14.07 0.87
CA ILE A 244 1.10 -14.90 1.19
C ILE A 244 1.54 -16.00 2.15
N THR A 245 0.93 -16.08 3.33
CA THR A 245 1.18 -17.11 4.34
C THR A 245 -0.05 -17.99 4.60
N GLY A 246 -1.23 -17.53 4.24
CA GLY A 246 -2.48 -18.28 4.31
C GLY A 246 -2.66 -19.27 3.16
N SER A 247 -3.67 -20.11 3.25
CA SER A 247 -4.03 -21.08 2.22
C SER A 247 -4.94 -20.46 1.16
N LEU A 248 -4.75 -20.84 -0.10
CA LEU A 248 -5.58 -20.36 -1.21
C LEU A 248 -6.49 -21.50 -1.71
N GLY A 249 -7.80 -21.36 -1.48
CA GLY A 249 -8.78 -22.41 -1.76
C GLY A 249 -8.95 -22.73 -3.25
N GLN A 250 -8.85 -21.71 -4.12
CA GLN A 250 -8.98 -21.87 -5.57
C GLN A 250 -7.72 -21.45 -6.35
N GLY A 251 -6.69 -21.00 -5.64
CA GLY A 251 -5.37 -20.71 -6.20
C GLY A 251 -5.08 -19.23 -6.41
N LEU A 252 -3.91 -18.97 -7.00
CA LEU A 252 -3.38 -17.64 -7.32
C LEU A 252 -3.24 -17.51 -8.83
N LEU A 253 -3.77 -16.43 -9.39
CA LEU A 253 -3.54 -16.01 -10.76
C LEU A 253 -2.81 -14.66 -10.75
N ILE A 254 -1.61 -14.61 -11.28
CA ILE A 254 -0.89 -13.36 -11.53
C ILE A 254 -0.86 -13.14 -13.03
N ASN A 255 -1.46 -12.04 -13.47
CA ASN A 255 -1.49 -11.59 -14.88
C ASN A 255 -1.03 -10.12 -14.97
N GLY A 256 -0.38 -9.63 -13.95
CA GLY A 256 0.25 -8.32 -13.83
C GLY A 256 1.74 -8.47 -13.57
N ALA A 257 2.43 -7.35 -13.32
CA ALA A 257 3.80 -7.33 -12.85
C ALA A 257 3.84 -7.24 -11.32
N VAL A 258 4.73 -8.00 -10.72
CA VAL A 258 5.04 -7.90 -9.28
C VAL A 258 6.53 -7.62 -9.17
N ASP A 259 6.86 -6.39 -8.78
CA ASP A 259 8.25 -5.94 -8.64
C ASP A 259 8.51 -5.60 -7.16
N ASP A 260 9.64 -6.07 -6.65
CA ASP A 260 10.14 -5.78 -5.31
C ASP A 260 11.33 -4.80 -5.32
N PHE A 261 11.76 -4.40 -6.50
CA PHE A 261 12.72 -3.32 -6.68
C PHE A 261 12.58 -2.72 -8.09
N THR A 262 12.97 -1.48 -8.28
CA THR A 262 13.05 -0.86 -9.59
C THR A 262 14.40 -1.14 -10.22
N SER A 263 14.45 -2.00 -11.24
CA SER A 263 15.57 -2.04 -12.16
C SER A 263 15.13 -1.45 -13.48
N GLU A 264 15.68 -0.34 -13.90
CA GLU A 264 15.62 0.04 -15.30
C GLU A 264 16.58 -0.88 -16.06
N GLU A 265 16.05 -1.70 -16.95
CA GLU A 265 16.89 -2.43 -17.91
C GLU A 265 17.45 -1.39 -18.90
N ASP A 266 18.73 -1.09 -18.80
CA ASP A 266 19.46 -0.43 -19.88
C ASP A 266 19.41 -1.35 -21.11
N GLU A 267 18.74 -0.90 -22.17
CA GLU A 267 18.64 -1.62 -23.47
C GLU A 267 19.98 -1.73 -24.21
N ASP A 268 21.10 -1.40 -23.61
CA ASP A 268 22.42 -1.51 -24.20
C ASP A 268 23.41 -2.17 -23.24
N ASP A 269 23.48 -3.51 -23.16
CA ASP A 269 24.76 -4.21 -23.30
C ASP A 269 24.67 -5.74 -23.04
N GLU A 270 25.06 -6.48 -24.07
CA GLU A 270 25.80 -7.75 -24.08
C GLU A 270 25.76 -8.67 -22.83
N LEU A 271 24.58 -9.12 -22.40
CA LEU A 271 24.45 -10.32 -21.56
C LEU A 271 23.94 -11.53 -22.37
N ASP A 272 24.35 -11.65 -23.61
CA ASP A 272 24.02 -12.77 -24.51
C ASP A 272 24.59 -14.15 -24.03
N ASN A 273 25.16 -14.24 -22.83
CA ASN A 273 25.81 -15.48 -22.35
C ASN A 273 25.41 -15.92 -20.92
N LEU A 274 24.33 -15.40 -20.33
CA LEU A 274 23.80 -16.04 -19.13
C LEU A 274 22.82 -17.16 -19.54
N PRO A 275 22.96 -18.38 -18.98
CA PRO A 275 21.98 -19.41 -19.23
C PRO A 275 20.63 -18.94 -18.70
N ALA A 276 19.60 -19.07 -19.54
CA ALA A 276 18.24 -18.81 -19.12
C ALA A 276 17.95 -19.57 -17.83
N LEU A 277 17.57 -18.85 -16.79
CA LEU A 277 17.03 -19.46 -15.57
C LEU A 277 15.74 -20.17 -15.97
N GLU A 278 15.64 -21.46 -15.66
CA GLU A 278 14.42 -22.21 -15.96
C GLU A 278 13.33 -21.78 -14.97
N GLU A 279 12.08 -21.71 -15.44
CA GLU A 279 10.87 -21.35 -14.63
C GLU A 279 10.75 -22.12 -13.29
N SER A 280 11.52 -23.18 -13.09
CA SER A 280 11.54 -23.98 -11.86
C SER A 280 12.32 -23.34 -10.70
N ASP A 281 13.05 -22.26 -10.92
CA ASP A 281 13.93 -21.66 -9.90
C ASP A 281 13.21 -20.59 -9.04
N PHE A 282 12.01 -20.18 -9.46
CA PHE A 282 11.25 -19.13 -8.77
C PHE A 282 10.18 -19.62 -7.78
N PHE A 283 9.93 -20.93 -7.70
CA PHE A 283 8.92 -21.50 -6.81
C PHE A 283 9.50 -22.61 -5.93
N ASN A 284 10.30 -22.23 -4.93
CA ASN A 284 10.50 -23.06 -3.74
C ASN A 284 9.84 -22.36 -2.55
N LEU A 285 8.55 -22.62 -2.43
CA LEU A 285 7.81 -22.43 -1.17
C LEU A 285 8.15 -23.55 -0.20
#